data_db9cd662e7fdaee553cdd35dd2bec60b
#
_entry.id   db9cd662e7fdaee553cdd35dd2bec60b
#
_cell.length_a   1.000
_cell.length_b   1.000
_cell.length_c   1.000
_cell.angle_alpha   90.00
_cell.angle_beta   90.00
_cell.angle_gamma   90.00
#
_symmetry.space_group_name_H-M   'P 1'
#
loop_
_entity.id
_entity.type
_entity.pdbx_description
1 polymer ?
#
loop_
_entity_poly.entity_id
_entity_poly.type
_entity_poly.pdbx_seq_one_letter_code
_entity_poly.pdbx_strand_id
1 'polypeptide(L)'
;MNASRCDLLRRQFDLTWSLFEYHLERLDTEDFLWRPTPLCWTVHLRADGRWMPDWSETEPDPVPVPTIGWLSWHIDWWWSTTIELHLGRRPRDREDIAWPGDAEGAIGRLRELREEWLGVLDDLDDAALDAASPSPWGQGPDHTVAHTAAWVNAELMKNVAEIGQLRMVRAASSG
;
A
#
# COMPACT_ATOMS: atom_id res chain seq x y z
N MET A 1 -25.40 10.10 -19.25
CA MET A 1 -25.24 8.85 -18.50
C MET A 1 -24.61 9.22 -17.17
N ASN A 2 -25.26 8.88 -16.06
CA ASN A 2 -24.60 9.04 -14.76
C ASN A 2 -23.51 7.97 -14.65
N ALA A 3 -22.31 8.36 -14.27
CA ALA A 3 -21.25 7.41 -13.95
C ALA A 3 -21.73 6.52 -12.79
N SER A 4 -21.49 5.21 -12.86
CA SER A 4 -21.78 4.30 -11.75
C SER A 4 -20.84 4.60 -10.56
N ARG A 5 -21.18 4.11 -9.37
CA ARG A 5 -20.29 4.22 -8.21
C ARG A 5 -18.97 3.47 -8.45
N CYS A 6 -19.03 2.33 -9.15
CA CYS A 6 -17.85 1.58 -9.56
C CYS A 6 -16.95 2.41 -10.47
N ASP A 7 -17.50 3.09 -11.48
CA ASP A 7 -16.73 3.98 -12.36
C ASP A 7 -16.05 5.11 -11.59
N LEU A 8 -16.73 5.69 -10.59
CA LEU A 8 -16.16 6.75 -9.77
C LEU A 8 -14.97 6.25 -8.94
N LEU A 9 -15.13 5.12 -8.24
CA LEU A 9 -14.08 4.50 -7.42
C LEU A 9 -12.89 4.08 -8.28
N ARG A 10 -13.15 3.51 -9.46
CA ARG A 10 -12.12 3.13 -10.42
C ARG A 10 -11.32 4.32 -10.91
N ARG A 11 -11.98 5.42 -11.30
CA ARG A 11 -11.31 6.66 -11.76
C ARG A 11 -10.46 7.28 -10.67
N GLN A 12 -10.94 7.27 -9.42
CA GLN A 12 -10.16 7.75 -8.28
C GLN A 12 -8.91 6.90 -8.06
N PHE A 13 -9.05 5.57 -8.16
CA PHE A 13 -7.91 4.65 -8.09
C PHE A 13 -6.90 4.93 -9.21
N ASP A 14 -7.34 5.05 -10.46
CA ASP A 14 -6.48 5.30 -11.62
C ASP A 14 -5.70 6.61 -11.48
N LEU A 15 -6.32 7.65 -10.91
CA LEU A 15 -5.65 8.91 -10.60
C LEU A 15 -4.53 8.72 -9.58
N THR A 16 -4.82 8.01 -8.49
CA THR A 16 -3.84 7.70 -7.44
C THR A 16 -2.68 6.89 -8.02
N TRP A 17 -3.00 5.85 -8.83
CA TRP A 17 -1.97 5.01 -9.44
C TRP A 17 -1.09 5.78 -10.42
N SER A 18 -1.65 6.67 -11.23
CA SER A 18 -0.86 7.51 -12.15
C SER A 18 0.19 8.34 -11.42
N LEU A 19 -0.17 8.89 -10.25
CA LEU A 19 0.78 9.60 -9.40
C LEU A 19 1.82 8.65 -8.80
N PHE A 20 1.40 7.46 -8.38
CA PHE A 20 2.31 6.46 -7.83
C PHE A 20 3.33 6.01 -8.86
N GLU A 21 2.89 5.64 -10.08
CA GLU A 21 3.77 5.22 -11.16
C GLU A 21 4.81 6.31 -11.51
N TYR A 22 4.39 7.59 -11.52
CA TYR A 22 5.31 8.71 -11.68
C TYR A 22 6.44 8.72 -10.66
N HIS A 23 6.16 8.34 -9.39
CA HIS A 23 7.19 8.22 -8.37
C HIS A 23 8.02 6.94 -8.53
N LEU A 24 7.37 5.79 -8.75
CA LEU A 24 8.02 4.47 -8.84
C LEU A 24 9.08 4.41 -9.95
N GLU A 25 8.81 4.99 -11.12
CA GLU A 25 9.77 5.06 -12.25
C GLU A 25 11.07 5.81 -11.93
N ARG A 26 11.13 6.53 -10.81
CA ARG A 26 12.22 7.41 -10.43
C ARG A 26 12.92 6.99 -9.15
N LEU A 27 12.60 5.80 -8.65
CA LEU A 27 13.17 5.25 -7.42
C LEU A 27 14.18 4.16 -7.75
N ASP A 28 15.31 4.19 -7.08
CA ASP A 28 16.28 3.10 -7.03
C ASP A 28 16.29 2.43 -5.63
N THR A 29 17.06 1.34 -5.49
CA THR A 29 17.14 0.61 -4.22
C THR A 29 17.67 1.46 -3.07
N GLU A 30 18.56 2.42 -3.36
CA GLU A 30 19.07 3.32 -2.33
C GLU A 30 18.00 4.29 -1.85
N ASP A 31 17.02 4.69 -2.72
CA ASP A 31 15.87 5.50 -2.33
C ASP A 31 14.99 4.78 -1.33
N PHE A 32 14.73 3.49 -1.55
CA PHE A 32 13.91 2.68 -0.65
C PHE A 32 14.55 2.55 0.74
N LEU A 33 15.86 2.44 0.82
CA LEU A 33 16.60 2.23 2.06
C LEU A 33 17.09 3.52 2.71
N TRP A 34 16.90 4.67 2.07
CA TRP A 34 17.33 5.95 2.60
C TRP A 34 16.58 6.30 3.89
N ARG A 35 17.35 6.65 4.92
CA ARG A 35 16.85 7.01 6.24
C ARG A 35 16.74 8.53 6.37
N PRO A 36 15.52 9.10 6.44
CA PRO A 36 15.30 10.54 6.50
C PRO A 36 15.75 11.14 7.84
N THR A 37 15.72 10.34 8.91
CA THR A 37 16.09 10.73 10.27
C THR A 37 16.76 9.55 11.00
N PRO A 38 17.50 9.79 12.12
CA PRO A 38 18.02 8.70 12.95
C PRO A 38 16.90 7.81 13.52
N LEU A 39 15.74 8.40 13.88
CA LEU A 39 14.56 7.69 14.34
C LEU A 39 13.65 7.40 13.13
N CYS A 40 13.80 6.23 12.54
CA CYS A 40 12.98 5.82 11.42
C CYS A 40 12.64 4.33 11.48
N TRP A 41 11.50 3.99 10.90
CA TRP A 41 11.15 2.62 10.54
C TRP A 41 11.67 2.29 9.16
N THR A 42 12.32 1.14 9.03
CA THR A 42 12.87 0.67 7.77
C THR A 42 12.71 -0.85 7.62
N VAL A 43 13.27 -1.42 6.56
CA VAL A 43 13.37 -2.85 6.33
C VAL A 43 14.81 -3.30 6.56
N HIS A 44 14.99 -4.49 7.15
CA HIS A 44 16.30 -5.03 7.52
C HIS A 44 16.48 -6.44 6.98
N LEU A 45 17.65 -6.72 6.42
CA LEU A 45 18.05 -8.06 6.07
C LEU A 45 18.31 -8.88 7.35
N ARG A 46 17.53 -9.94 7.54
CA ARG A 46 17.68 -10.88 8.66
C ARG A 46 18.71 -11.96 8.35
N ALA A 47 19.14 -12.68 9.38
CA ALA A 47 20.10 -13.77 9.26
C ALA A 47 19.60 -14.94 8.38
N ASP A 48 18.30 -15.10 8.23
CA ASP A 48 17.64 -16.06 7.35
C ASP A 48 17.55 -15.62 5.88
N GLY A 49 18.09 -14.46 5.54
CA GLY A 49 18.07 -13.88 4.20
C GLY A 49 16.78 -13.12 3.83
N ARG A 50 15.81 -13.02 4.74
CA ARG A 50 14.57 -12.27 4.52
C ARG A 50 14.74 -10.80 4.92
N TRP A 51 14.17 -9.90 4.12
CA TRP A 51 14.05 -8.49 4.48
C TRP A 51 12.75 -8.26 5.24
N MET A 52 12.87 -7.90 6.51
CA MET A 52 11.72 -7.71 7.39
C MET A 52 11.65 -6.26 7.89
N PRO A 53 10.44 -5.73 8.06
CA PRO A 53 10.24 -4.35 8.54
C PRO A 53 10.49 -4.22 10.04
N ASP A 54 10.76 -2.98 10.47
CA ASP A 54 10.51 -2.58 11.84
C ASP A 54 9.01 -2.61 12.13
N TRP A 55 8.66 -3.06 13.31
CA TRP A 55 7.28 -3.13 13.75
C TRP A 55 7.14 -2.98 15.26
N SER A 56 6.04 -2.39 15.70
CA SER A 56 5.62 -2.37 17.09
C SER A 56 4.11 -2.56 17.18
N GLU A 57 3.63 -3.37 18.13
CA GLU A 57 2.19 -3.57 18.38
C GLU A 57 1.53 -2.32 18.95
N THR A 58 2.29 -1.47 19.60
CA THR A 58 1.84 -0.17 20.11
C THR A 58 2.64 0.92 19.40
N GLU A 59 1.95 1.94 18.90
CA GLU A 59 2.61 3.08 18.29
C GLU A 59 3.58 3.73 19.27
N PRO A 60 4.87 3.82 18.94
CA PRO A 60 5.85 4.44 19.82
C PRO A 60 5.69 5.97 19.86
N ASP A 61 6.15 6.57 20.95
CA ASP A 61 6.22 8.02 21.11
C ASP A 61 7.68 8.43 21.40
N PRO A 62 8.34 9.20 20.54
CA PRO A 62 7.85 9.73 19.26
C PRO A 62 7.71 8.66 18.17
N VAL A 63 6.77 8.89 17.24
CA VAL A 63 6.55 8.00 16.10
C VAL A 63 7.73 8.09 15.14
N PRO A 64 8.36 6.94 14.76
CA PRO A 64 9.45 6.94 13.79
C PRO A 64 8.98 7.33 12.39
N VAL A 65 9.79 8.07 11.65
CA VAL A 65 9.50 8.39 10.25
C VAL A 65 9.73 7.16 9.38
N PRO A 66 8.76 6.70 8.55
CA PRO A 66 8.97 5.53 7.71
C PRO A 66 9.92 5.83 6.55
N THR A 67 10.72 4.84 6.14
CA THR A 67 11.43 4.86 4.86
C THR A 67 10.50 4.43 3.73
N ILE A 68 10.88 4.70 2.46
CA ILE A 68 10.12 4.21 1.30
C ILE A 68 10.04 2.68 1.29
N GLY A 69 11.11 1.98 1.71
CA GLY A 69 11.10 0.52 1.84
C GLY A 69 10.06 0.03 2.83
N TRP A 70 9.96 0.67 4.00
CA TRP A 70 8.93 0.33 4.97
C TRP A 70 7.52 0.63 4.44
N LEU A 71 7.31 1.79 3.79
CA LEU A 71 6.02 2.15 3.19
C LEU A 71 5.58 1.17 2.11
N SER A 72 6.50 0.73 1.24
CA SER A 72 6.19 -0.24 0.18
C SER A 72 5.83 -1.62 0.75
N TRP A 73 6.52 -2.07 1.82
CA TRP A 73 6.13 -3.25 2.56
C TRP A 73 4.76 -3.10 3.24
N HIS A 74 4.52 -1.94 3.87
CA HIS A 74 3.24 -1.64 4.51
C HIS A 74 2.08 -1.67 3.51
N ILE A 75 2.28 -1.14 2.31
CA ILE A 75 1.31 -1.22 1.20
C ILE A 75 1.06 -2.68 0.82
N ASP A 76 2.11 -3.51 0.63
CA ASP A 76 1.91 -4.94 0.31
C ASP A 76 1.09 -5.63 1.40
N TRP A 77 1.39 -5.40 2.67
CA TRP A 77 0.67 -6.03 3.76
C TRP A 77 -0.83 -5.71 3.77
N TRP A 78 -1.19 -4.42 3.89
CA TRP A 78 -2.60 -4.08 4.01
C TRP A 78 -3.39 -4.32 2.73
N TRP A 79 -2.76 -4.11 1.57
CA TRP A 79 -3.45 -4.22 0.30
C TRP A 79 -3.64 -5.67 -0.12
N SER A 80 -2.60 -6.52 -0.02
CA SER A 80 -2.76 -7.95 -0.26
C SER A 80 -3.77 -8.60 0.69
N THR A 81 -3.77 -8.21 1.97
CA THR A 81 -4.78 -8.66 2.94
C THR A 81 -6.19 -8.31 2.47
N THR A 82 -6.41 -7.08 2.02
CA THR A 82 -7.71 -6.62 1.50
C THR A 82 -8.12 -7.43 0.27
N ILE A 83 -7.22 -7.60 -0.70
CA ILE A 83 -7.47 -8.36 -1.93
C ILE A 83 -7.82 -9.82 -1.60
N GLU A 84 -7.01 -10.50 -0.81
CA GLU A 84 -7.22 -11.91 -0.46
C GLU A 84 -8.60 -12.14 0.20
N LEU A 85 -9.00 -11.25 1.10
CA LEU A 85 -10.31 -11.34 1.76
C LEU A 85 -11.47 -11.15 0.77
N HIS A 86 -11.35 -10.20 -0.16
CA HIS A 86 -12.37 -9.99 -1.21
C HIS A 86 -12.48 -11.16 -2.17
N LEU A 87 -11.37 -11.89 -2.40
CA LEU A 87 -11.34 -13.11 -3.19
C LEU A 87 -11.75 -14.37 -2.39
N GLY A 88 -12.17 -14.21 -1.11
CA GLY A 88 -12.55 -15.32 -0.23
C GLY A 88 -11.38 -16.21 0.18
N ARG A 89 -10.15 -15.69 0.13
CA ARG A 89 -8.92 -16.39 0.48
C ARG A 89 -8.47 -16.04 1.89
N ARG A 90 -7.62 -16.89 2.49
CA ARG A 90 -6.96 -16.57 3.76
C ARG A 90 -5.77 -15.66 3.49
N PRO A 91 -5.71 -14.46 4.09
CA PRO A 91 -4.54 -13.59 3.99
C PRO A 91 -3.30 -14.23 4.61
N ARG A 92 -2.13 -13.82 4.13
CA ARG A 92 -0.84 -14.13 4.78
C ARG A 92 -0.76 -13.42 6.12
N ASP A 93 -0.13 -14.06 7.10
CA ASP A 93 0.19 -13.39 8.34
C ASP A 93 1.25 -12.30 8.07
N ARG A 94 1.19 -11.18 8.80
CA ARG A 94 2.10 -10.03 8.60
C ARG A 94 3.57 -10.44 8.63
N GLU A 95 3.93 -11.37 9.50
CA GLU A 95 5.28 -11.89 9.72
C GLU A 95 5.79 -12.72 8.53
N ASP A 96 4.89 -13.16 7.66
CA ASP A 96 5.22 -13.91 6.45
C ASP A 96 5.47 -13.01 5.23
N ILE A 97 5.15 -11.72 5.34
CA ILE A 97 5.34 -10.76 4.27
C ILE A 97 6.72 -10.12 4.39
N ALA A 98 7.64 -10.57 3.55
CA ALA A 98 8.98 -9.99 3.45
C ALA A 98 9.01 -8.89 2.39
N TRP A 99 9.81 -7.86 2.62
CA TRP A 99 10.14 -6.89 1.57
C TRP A 99 11.04 -7.57 0.52
N PRO A 100 10.87 -7.30 -0.79
CA PRO A 100 11.56 -8.05 -1.86
C PRO A 100 13.09 -7.94 -1.89
N GLY A 101 13.68 -6.95 -1.21
CA GLY A 101 15.14 -6.81 -1.09
C GLY A 101 15.75 -5.74 -1.99
N ASP A 102 15.05 -5.33 -3.04
CA ASP A 102 15.48 -4.27 -3.96
C ASP A 102 14.28 -3.52 -4.57
N ALA A 103 14.59 -2.45 -5.34
CA ALA A 103 13.59 -1.62 -5.99
C ALA A 103 12.80 -2.39 -7.06
N GLU A 104 13.46 -3.22 -7.86
CA GLU A 104 12.82 -3.95 -8.96
C GLU A 104 11.74 -4.88 -8.41
N GLY A 105 12.08 -5.67 -7.40
CA GLY A 105 11.14 -6.58 -6.73
C GLY A 105 10.01 -5.82 -6.03
N ALA A 106 10.32 -4.73 -5.31
CA ALA A 106 9.32 -3.94 -4.61
C ALA A 106 8.33 -3.27 -5.58
N ILE A 107 8.81 -2.65 -6.65
CA ILE A 107 7.99 -2.03 -7.69
C ILE A 107 7.18 -3.10 -8.44
N GLY A 108 7.81 -4.24 -8.77
CA GLY A 108 7.12 -5.38 -9.40
C GLY A 108 5.95 -5.84 -8.55
N ARG A 109 6.15 -6.03 -7.24
CA ARG A 109 5.09 -6.45 -6.31
C ARG A 109 3.95 -5.45 -6.22
N LEU A 110 4.23 -4.16 -6.17
CA LEU A 110 3.19 -3.11 -6.15
C LEU A 110 2.36 -3.11 -7.44
N ARG A 111 2.97 -3.36 -8.59
CA ARG A 111 2.27 -3.49 -9.88
C ARG A 111 1.40 -4.74 -9.94
N GLU A 112 1.85 -5.88 -9.38
CA GLU A 112 1.03 -7.09 -9.24
C GLU A 112 -0.21 -6.82 -8.39
N LEU A 113 -0.07 -6.17 -7.23
CA LEU A 113 -1.19 -5.79 -6.38
C LEU A 113 -2.20 -4.89 -7.12
N ARG A 114 -1.72 -3.97 -7.94
CA ARG A 114 -2.59 -3.17 -8.80
C ARG A 114 -3.43 -4.03 -9.72
N GLU A 115 -2.82 -4.96 -10.45
CA GLU A 115 -3.55 -5.82 -11.38
C GLU A 115 -4.56 -6.72 -10.65
N GLU A 116 -4.18 -7.28 -9.49
CA GLU A 116 -5.07 -8.06 -8.64
C GLU A 116 -6.27 -7.21 -8.17
N TRP A 117 -6.02 -5.97 -7.70
CA TRP A 117 -7.07 -5.06 -7.26
C TRP A 117 -8.00 -4.61 -8.39
N LEU A 118 -7.44 -4.35 -9.56
CA LEU A 118 -8.25 -4.04 -10.73
C LEU A 118 -9.18 -5.19 -11.10
N GLY A 119 -8.72 -6.43 -10.98
CA GLY A 119 -9.56 -7.61 -11.14
C GLY A 119 -10.71 -7.64 -10.13
N VAL A 120 -10.45 -7.32 -8.86
CA VAL A 120 -11.52 -7.19 -7.84
C VAL A 120 -12.53 -6.11 -8.22
N LEU A 121 -12.09 -4.93 -8.67
CA LEU A 121 -12.97 -3.83 -9.05
C LEU A 121 -13.79 -4.14 -10.32
N ASP A 122 -13.22 -4.87 -11.27
CA ASP A 122 -13.89 -5.23 -12.53
C ASP A 122 -15.04 -6.24 -12.32
N ASP A 123 -14.96 -7.04 -11.25
CA ASP A 123 -16.00 -7.99 -10.85
C ASP A 123 -17.14 -7.35 -10.02
N LEU A 124 -17.02 -6.06 -9.64
CA LEU A 124 -18.02 -5.35 -8.86
C LEU A 124 -19.04 -4.63 -9.74
N ASP A 125 -20.29 -4.75 -9.36
CA ASP A 125 -21.37 -3.85 -9.80
C ASP A 125 -21.86 -2.96 -8.63
N ASP A 126 -22.76 -2.02 -8.91
CA ASP A 126 -23.30 -1.13 -7.89
C ASP A 126 -24.07 -1.86 -6.78
N ALA A 127 -24.59 -3.06 -7.04
CA ALA A 127 -25.26 -3.88 -6.02
C ALA A 127 -24.23 -4.57 -5.12
N ALA A 128 -23.13 -5.09 -5.68
CA ALA A 128 -22.05 -5.70 -4.94
C ALA A 128 -21.35 -4.70 -3.99
N LEU A 129 -21.31 -3.42 -4.37
CA LEU A 129 -20.79 -2.37 -3.50
C LEU A 129 -21.56 -2.20 -2.17
N ASP A 130 -22.82 -2.57 -2.12
CA ASP A 130 -23.65 -2.47 -0.91
C ASP A 130 -23.54 -3.73 0.00
N ALA A 131 -22.85 -4.77 -0.46
CA ALA A 131 -22.61 -5.96 0.35
C ALA A 131 -21.68 -5.63 1.54
N ALA A 132 -21.82 -6.41 2.63
CA ALA A 132 -20.91 -6.30 3.78
C ALA A 132 -19.47 -6.59 3.35
N SER A 133 -18.53 -5.75 3.77
CA SER A 133 -17.13 -5.93 3.45
C SER A 133 -16.48 -7.01 4.30
N PRO A 134 -15.64 -7.89 3.73
CA PRO A 134 -14.81 -8.82 4.49
C PRO A 134 -13.55 -8.17 5.08
N SER A 135 -13.28 -6.91 4.76
CA SER A 135 -12.04 -6.22 5.16
C SER A 135 -11.92 -6.05 6.67
N PRO A 136 -10.75 -6.26 7.28
CA PRO A 136 -10.53 -6.05 8.70
C PRO A 136 -10.34 -4.58 9.06
N TRP A 137 -10.15 -3.73 8.04
CA TRP A 137 -9.87 -2.29 8.21
C TRP A 137 -11.14 -1.45 8.41
N GLY A 138 -12.31 -2.06 8.25
CA GLY A 138 -13.60 -1.40 8.43
C GLY A 138 -14.05 -1.38 9.88
N GLN A 139 -14.85 -0.37 10.24
CA GLN A 139 -15.46 -0.26 11.56
C GLN A 139 -16.98 -0.27 11.45
N GLY A 140 -17.63 -1.16 12.23
CA GLY A 140 -19.06 -1.22 12.39
C GLY A 140 -19.80 -2.16 11.43
N PRO A 141 -21.06 -2.50 11.78
CA PRO A 141 -21.85 -3.46 11.02
C PRO A 141 -22.29 -2.99 9.63
N ASP A 142 -22.21 -1.69 9.39
CA ASP A 142 -22.64 -1.05 8.12
C ASP A 142 -21.46 -0.83 7.14
N HIS A 143 -20.28 -1.40 7.43
CA HIS A 143 -19.12 -1.27 6.54
C HIS A 143 -19.29 -2.14 5.30
N THR A 144 -19.45 -1.48 4.14
CA THR A 144 -19.69 -2.14 2.86
C THR A 144 -18.43 -2.23 2.00
N VAL A 145 -18.50 -3.00 0.90
CA VAL A 145 -17.47 -3.08 -0.12
C VAL A 145 -17.14 -1.69 -0.68
N ALA A 146 -18.15 -0.81 -0.87
CA ALA A 146 -17.92 0.57 -1.30
C ALA A 146 -17.03 1.36 -0.33
N HIS A 147 -17.25 1.18 0.98
CA HIS A 147 -16.41 1.82 2.00
C HIS A 147 -14.96 1.31 1.93
N THR A 148 -14.77 0.00 1.73
CA THR A 148 -13.43 -0.56 1.57
C THR A 148 -12.74 -0.04 0.31
N ALA A 149 -13.44 0.01 -0.83
CA ALA A 149 -12.85 0.55 -2.06
C ALA A 149 -12.46 2.03 -1.93
N ALA A 150 -13.31 2.83 -1.27
CA ALA A 150 -12.98 4.21 -0.96
C ALA A 150 -11.81 4.35 0.02
N TRP A 151 -11.74 3.46 1.03
CA TRP A 151 -10.61 3.42 1.97
C TRP A 151 -9.29 3.04 1.28
N VAL A 152 -9.30 2.02 0.41
CA VAL A 152 -8.11 1.65 -0.41
C VAL A 152 -7.60 2.85 -1.20
N ASN A 153 -8.50 3.59 -1.84
CA ASN A 153 -8.12 4.79 -2.59
C ASN A 153 -7.48 5.86 -1.71
N ALA A 154 -8.04 6.10 -0.52
CA ALA A 154 -7.54 7.10 0.43
C ALA A 154 -6.19 6.68 1.04
N GLU A 155 -6.07 5.42 1.48
CA GLU A 155 -4.87 4.89 2.10
C GLU A 155 -3.72 4.82 1.09
N LEU A 156 -4.00 4.37 -0.14
CA LEU A 156 -2.99 4.36 -1.20
C LEU A 156 -2.53 5.78 -1.54
N MET A 157 -3.44 6.75 -1.68
CA MET A 157 -3.08 8.15 -1.94
C MET A 157 -2.21 8.73 -0.82
N LYS A 158 -2.53 8.43 0.44
CA LYS A 158 -1.71 8.82 1.59
C LYS A 158 -0.29 8.28 1.46
N ASN A 159 -0.14 6.97 1.24
CA ASN A 159 1.18 6.35 1.11
C ASN A 159 1.95 6.85 -0.13
N VAL A 160 1.28 7.10 -1.24
CA VAL A 160 1.89 7.69 -2.45
C VAL A 160 2.42 9.08 -2.18
N ALA A 161 1.67 9.91 -1.43
CA ALA A 161 2.11 11.25 -1.05
C ALA A 161 3.33 11.20 -0.10
N GLU A 162 3.36 10.27 0.85
CA GLU A 162 4.49 10.03 1.76
C GLU A 162 5.75 9.62 0.97
N ILE A 163 5.63 8.66 0.05
CA ILE A 163 6.73 8.22 -0.82
C ILE A 163 7.23 9.38 -1.68
N GLY A 164 6.32 10.14 -2.28
CA GLY A 164 6.67 11.31 -3.09
C GLY A 164 7.41 12.38 -2.28
N GLN A 165 6.96 12.65 -1.05
CA GLN A 165 7.61 13.57 -0.13
C GLN A 165 9.04 13.12 0.22
N LEU A 166 9.22 11.85 0.60
CA LEU A 166 10.54 11.29 0.95
C LEU A 166 11.51 11.36 -0.24
N ARG A 167 11.04 11.01 -1.45
CA ARG A 167 11.85 11.13 -2.67
C ARG A 167 12.34 12.57 -2.90
N MET A 168 11.45 13.55 -2.73
CA MET A 168 11.82 14.97 -2.91
C MET A 168 12.79 15.45 -1.83
N VAL A 169 12.57 15.05 -0.57
CA VAL A 169 13.46 15.41 0.54
C VAL A 169 14.87 14.83 0.32
N ARG A 170 14.97 13.55 -0.08
CA ARG A 170 16.25 12.92 -0.40
C ARG A 170 16.98 13.67 -1.52
N ALA A 171 16.29 13.96 -2.62
CA ALA A 171 16.88 14.69 -3.73
C ALA A 171 17.43 16.07 -3.31
N ALA A 172 16.69 16.79 -2.46
CA ALA A 172 17.12 18.10 -1.94
C ALA A 172 18.28 18.00 -0.93
N SER A 173 18.44 16.85 -0.26
CA SER A 173 19.52 16.64 0.73
C SER A 173 20.84 16.19 0.09
N SER A 174 20.82 15.79 -1.19
CA SER A 174 21.98 15.28 -1.92
C SER A 174 22.68 16.35 -2.79
N GLY A 175 22.17 17.58 -2.81
CA GLY A 175 22.71 18.76 -3.50
C GLY A 175 23.29 19.76 -2.53
#